data_a55950b419a460ff14f9d30f3938c083
#
_entry.id   a55950b419a460ff14f9d30f3938c083
#
_cell.length_a   1.000
_cell.length_b   1.000
_cell.length_c   1.000
_cell.angle_alpha   90.00
_cell.angle_beta   90.00
_cell.angle_gamma   90.00
#
_symmetry.space_group_name_H-M   'P 1'
#
loop_
_entity.id
_entity.type
_entity.pdbx_description
1 polymer ?
#
loop_
_entity_poly.entity_id
_entity_poly.type
_entity_poly.pdbx_seq_one_letter_code
_entity_poly.pdbx_strand_id
1 'polypeptide(L)'
;PEYTLNEIFRYLTDADKPCVVAIDEFQQIAKYPEKNIEALLRTHIQKLHNSHFIFAGSERHMMQEMFTSAARPFYHSADILELKAIGPEIYIPFIVGHFEKRNRRIATENVGKVYDLFKGHTYYIQKTFNEAFADTPEGEECSLETIRAAIDNMVASNDTIFREILSNIPEKQKELLYAIAKDGEASRITSAEFIKRHSLTSASSVQSAMKKLLEKDIITEINKVFSVTDKLFAMWMNLLYGERKTL
;
A
#
# COMPACT_ATOMS: atom_id res chain seq x y z
N PRO A 1 -13.18 -27.67 4.69
CA PRO A 1 -12.32 -27.08 3.66
C PRO A 1 -11.88 -28.08 2.60
N GLU A 2 -11.39 -29.28 2.97
CA GLU A 2 -10.86 -30.25 2.01
C GLU A 2 -11.92 -30.75 1.02
N TYR A 3 -13.13 -30.99 1.46
CA TYR A 3 -14.25 -31.39 0.59
C TYR A 3 -14.53 -30.32 -0.47
N THR A 4 -14.62 -29.08 -0.08
CA THR A 4 -14.87 -27.95 -0.99
C THR A 4 -13.74 -27.77 -2.00
N LEU A 5 -12.48 -27.90 -1.57
CA LEU A 5 -11.34 -27.86 -2.49
C LEU A 5 -11.41 -29.00 -3.51
N ASN A 6 -11.70 -30.24 -3.08
CA ASN A 6 -11.83 -31.38 -3.97
C ASN A 6 -12.91 -31.16 -5.05
N GLU A 7 -14.03 -30.53 -4.70
CA GLU A 7 -15.10 -30.22 -5.68
C GLU A 7 -14.64 -29.17 -6.69
N ILE A 8 -14.00 -28.09 -6.23
CA ILE A 8 -13.47 -27.04 -7.11
C ILE A 8 -12.45 -27.63 -8.08
N PHE A 9 -11.49 -28.39 -7.57
CA PHE A 9 -10.43 -28.97 -8.40
C PHE A 9 -10.94 -30.06 -9.35
N ARG A 10 -11.98 -30.81 -8.95
CA ARG A 10 -12.68 -31.73 -9.87
C ARG A 10 -13.33 -30.95 -11.02
N TYR A 11 -14.06 -29.88 -10.72
CA TYR A 11 -14.64 -29.03 -11.76
C TYR A 11 -13.58 -28.50 -12.75
N LEU A 12 -12.42 -28.03 -12.26
CA LEU A 12 -11.33 -27.57 -13.10
C LEU A 12 -10.71 -28.71 -13.94
N THR A 13 -10.64 -29.91 -13.39
CA THR A 13 -10.13 -31.10 -14.11
C THR A 13 -11.06 -31.51 -15.23
N ASP A 14 -12.38 -31.47 -14.99
CA ASP A 14 -13.41 -31.91 -15.91
C ASP A 14 -13.79 -30.81 -16.95
N ALA A 15 -13.19 -29.62 -16.87
CA ALA A 15 -13.49 -28.50 -17.75
C ALA A 15 -13.02 -28.76 -19.18
N ASP A 16 -13.92 -28.58 -20.17
CA ASP A 16 -13.65 -28.76 -21.59
C ASP A 16 -12.71 -27.70 -22.17
N LYS A 17 -12.52 -26.58 -21.48
CA LYS A 17 -11.69 -25.44 -21.92
C LYS A 17 -10.61 -25.12 -20.91
N PRO A 18 -9.45 -24.57 -21.37
CA PRO A 18 -8.47 -24.06 -20.46
C PRO A 18 -9.04 -23.03 -19.51
N CYS A 19 -8.75 -23.18 -18.21
CA CYS A 19 -9.21 -22.29 -17.18
C CYS A 19 -8.09 -21.35 -16.71
N VAL A 20 -8.44 -20.09 -16.42
CA VAL A 20 -7.56 -19.17 -15.70
C VAL A 20 -8.23 -18.85 -14.37
N VAL A 21 -7.55 -19.19 -13.28
CA VAL A 21 -8.05 -19.00 -11.92
C VAL A 21 -7.23 -17.91 -11.25
N ALA A 22 -7.85 -16.79 -10.93
CA ALA A 22 -7.23 -15.73 -10.16
C ALA A 22 -7.67 -15.83 -8.69
N ILE A 23 -6.70 -15.83 -7.77
CA ILE A 23 -6.94 -15.86 -6.33
C ILE A 23 -6.38 -14.56 -5.77
N ASP A 24 -7.28 -13.69 -5.29
CA ASP A 24 -6.91 -12.43 -4.65
C ASP A 24 -6.65 -12.62 -3.16
N GLU A 25 -5.86 -11.72 -2.56
CA GLU A 25 -5.40 -11.76 -1.16
C GLU A 25 -4.83 -13.12 -0.76
N PHE A 26 -4.06 -13.73 -1.68
CA PHE A 26 -3.56 -15.10 -1.54
C PHE A 26 -2.77 -15.33 -0.25
N GLN A 27 -2.09 -14.31 0.28
CA GLN A 27 -1.36 -14.41 1.54
C GLN A 27 -2.26 -14.75 2.74
N GLN A 28 -3.58 -14.54 2.65
CA GLN A 28 -4.50 -14.91 3.72
C GLN A 28 -4.48 -16.41 4.01
N ILE A 29 -4.10 -17.24 3.04
CA ILE A 29 -4.00 -18.70 3.23
C ILE A 29 -2.98 -19.07 4.33
N ALA A 30 -1.95 -18.25 4.55
CA ALA A 30 -0.96 -18.45 5.60
C ALA A 30 -1.53 -18.21 7.01
N LYS A 31 -2.68 -17.54 7.12
CA LYS A 31 -3.36 -17.21 8.39
C LYS A 31 -4.50 -18.18 8.72
N TYR A 32 -4.76 -19.16 7.84
CA TYR A 32 -5.78 -20.15 8.10
C TYR A 32 -5.39 -21.06 9.29
N PRO A 33 -6.36 -21.42 10.14
CA PRO A 33 -6.09 -22.26 11.32
C PRO A 33 -5.75 -23.71 10.94
N GLU A 34 -6.15 -24.15 9.75
CA GLU A 34 -5.86 -25.49 9.26
C GLU A 34 -4.38 -25.63 8.88
N LYS A 35 -3.73 -26.55 9.54
CA LYS A 35 -2.34 -26.87 9.25
C LYS A 35 -2.19 -27.44 7.82
N ASN A 36 -1.16 -27.00 7.12
CA ASN A 36 -0.79 -27.50 5.78
C ASN A 36 -1.74 -27.13 4.63
N ILE A 37 -2.63 -26.11 4.77
CA ILE A 37 -3.53 -25.70 3.69
C ILE A 37 -2.77 -25.27 2.43
N GLU A 38 -1.61 -24.60 2.58
CA GLU A 38 -0.74 -24.24 1.46
C GLU A 38 -0.26 -25.48 0.71
N ALA A 39 0.21 -26.51 1.44
CA ALA A 39 0.71 -27.73 0.83
C ALA A 39 -0.40 -28.52 0.15
N LEU A 40 -1.60 -28.54 0.75
CA LEU A 40 -2.78 -29.15 0.17
C LEU A 40 -3.17 -28.47 -1.15
N LEU A 41 -3.28 -27.16 -1.15
CA LEU A 41 -3.60 -26.37 -2.34
C LEU A 41 -2.54 -26.57 -3.43
N ARG A 42 -1.27 -26.54 -3.06
CA ARG A 42 -0.15 -26.81 -3.99
C ARG A 42 -0.29 -28.18 -4.64
N THR A 43 -0.64 -29.21 -3.87
CA THR A 43 -0.82 -30.57 -4.37
C THR A 43 -1.95 -30.67 -5.40
N HIS A 44 -3.04 -29.94 -5.18
CA HIS A 44 -4.16 -29.90 -6.13
C HIS A 44 -3.76 -29.17 -7.42
N ILE A 45 -3.14 -28.00 -7.31
CA ILE A 45 -2.71 -27.18 -8.46
C ILE A 45 -1.76 -27.97 -9.37
N GLN A 46 -0.79 -28.68 -8.78
CA GLN A 46 0.20 -29.47 -9.55
C GLN A 46 -0.39 -30.60 -10.38
N LYS A 47 -1.59 -31.07 -10.05
CA LYS A 47 -2.29 -32.13 -10.78
C LYS A 47 -3.08 -31.63 -11.99
N LEU A 48 -3.29 -30.31 -12.09
CA LEU A 48 -4.03 -29.71 -13.19
C LEU A 48 -3.11 -29.42 -14.37
N HIS A 49 -3.51 -29.88 -15.55
CA HIS A 49 -2.75 -29.66 -16.79
C HIS A 49 -3.40 -28.63 -17.73
N ASN A 50 -4.66 -28.29 -17.45
CA ASN A 50 -5.48 -27.40 -18.29
C ASN A 50 -5.91 -26.13 -17.56
N SER A 51 -5.17 -25.73 -16.52
CA SER A 51 -5.51 -24.54 -15.74
C SER A 51 -4.26 -23.74 -15.40
N HIS A 52 -4.39 -22.42 -15.49
CA HIS A 52 -3.39 -21.46 -15.10
C HIS A 52 -3.84 -20.70 -13.86
N PHE A 53 -2.93 -20.40 -12.96
CA PHE A 53 -3.23 -19.71 -11.72
C PHE A 53 -2.53 -18.36 -11.65
N ILE A 54 -3.26 -17.35 -11.19
CA ILE A 54 -2.76 -16.01 -10.88
C ILE A 54 -2.98 -15.79 -9.38
N PHE A 55 -1.92 -15.58 -8.63
CA PHE A 55 -1.97 -15.28 -7.21
C PHE A 55 -1.73 -13.78 -7.02
N ALA A 56 -2.72 -13.05 -6.54
CA ALA A 56 -2.58 -11.64 -6.21
C ALA A 56 -2.59 -11.46 -4.69
N GLY A 57 -1.88 -10.45 -4.19
CA GLY A 57 -1.86 -10.13 -2.78
C GLY A 57 -1.22 -8.78 -2.51
N SER A 58 -1.69 -8.12 -1.47
CA SER A 58 -1.28 -6.78 -1.06
C SER A 58 -0.15 -6.79 -0.01
N GLU A 59 -0.05 -7.83 0.81
CA GLU A 59 1.03 -8.01 1.80
C GLU A 59 2.33 -8.47 1.12
N ARG A 60 3.09 -7.52 0.60
CA ARG A 60 4.26 -7.76 -0.25
C ARG A 60 5.28 -8.72 0.36
N HIS A 61 5.65 -8.52 1.63
CA HIS A 61 6.61 -9.39 2.31
C HIS A 61 6.11 -10.82 2.42
N MET A 62 4.85 -11.01 2.77
CA MET A 62 4.27 -12.33 2.91
C MET A 62 4.16 -13.04 1.55
N MET A 63 3.67 -12.33 0.51
CA MET A 63 3.65 -12.87 -0.86
C MET A 63 5.05 -13.27 -1.33
N GLN A 64 6.04 -12.42 -1.13
CA GLN A 64 7.41 -12.72 -1.50
C GLN A 64 7.95 -13.93 -0.73
N GLU A 65 7.74 -14.01 0.58
CA GLU A 65 8.13 -15.16 1.40
C GLU A 65 7.52 -16.47 0.89
N MET A 66 6.21 -16.47 0.57
CA MET A 66 5.50 -17.67 0.11
C MET A 66 6.10 -18.27 -1.16
N PHE A 67 6.61 -17.45 -2.09
CA PHE A 67 7.12 -17.90 -3.38
C PHE A 67 8.66 -17.98 -3.48
N THR A 68 9.41 -17.34 -2.55
CA THR A 68 10.88 -17.32 -2.61
C THR A 68 11.57 -18.06 -1.45
N SER A 69 10.84 -18.40 -0.39
CA SER A 69 11.41 -19.15 0.73
C SER A 69 11.36 -20.66 0.50
N ALA A 70 12.52 -21.32 0.59
CA ALA A 70 12.61 -22.79 0.46
C ALA A 70 11.81 -23.56 1.55
N ALA A 71 11.42 -22.90 2.63
CA ALA A 71 10.59 -23.48 3.69
C ALA A 71 9.09 -23.48 3.36
N ARG A 72 8.66 -22.86 2.25
CA ARG A 72 7.24 -22.69 1.90
C ARG A 72 6.83 -23.63 0.76
N PRO A 73 5.60 -24.16 0.77
CA PRO A 73 5.10 -25.07 -0.26
C PRO A 73 5.15 -24.50 -1.69
N PHE A 74 4.92 -23.20 -1.85
CA PHE A 74 4.90 -22.54 -3.16
C PHE A 74 6.28 -22.05 -3.63
N TYR A 75 7.36 -22.48 -2.98
CA TYR A 75 8.72 -22.12 -3.39
C TYR A 75 8.96 -22.37 -4.88
N HIS A 76 9.40 -21.35 -5.61
CA HIS A 76 9.68 -21.37 -7.06
C HIS A 76 8.55 -21.97 -7.92
N SER A 77 7.28 -21.73 -7.55
CA SER A 77 6.14 -22.32 -8.27
C SER A 77 5.41 -21.36 -9.20
N ALA A 78 5.78 -20.11 -9.19
CA ALA A 78 5.21 -19.07 -10.06
C ALA A 78 6.25 -17.99 -10.36
N ASP A 79 6.09 -17.32 -11.49
CA ASP A 79 6.81 -16.09 -11.80
C ASP A 79 6.25 -14.93 -11.00
N ILE A 80 7.12 -14.08 -10.47
CA ILE A 80 6.73 -12.93 -9.65
C ILE A 80 6.66 -11.69 -10.53
N LEU A 81 5.48 -11.10 -10.62
CA LEU A 81 5.25 -9.81 -11.25
C LEU A 81 5.00 -8.75 -10.16
N GLU A 82 5.93 -7.82 -10.01
CA GLU A 82 5.76 -6.69 -9.12
C GLU A 82 5.07 -5.53 -9.84
N LEU A 83 3.88 -5.15 -9.39
CA LEU A 83 3.19 -3.96 -9.89
C LEU A 83 3.80 -2.72 -9.24
N LYS A 84 4.47 -1.91 -10.04
CA LYS A 84 5.03 -0.61 -9.63
C LYS A 84 4.00 0.50 -9.81
N ALA A 85 4.27 1.66 -9.21
CA ALA A 85 3.50 2.86 -9.51
C ALA A 85 3.52 3.16 -11.02
N ILE A 86 2.39 3.64 -11.54
CA ILE A 86 2.31 4.13 -12.93
C ILE A 86 3.23 5.35 -13.03
N GLY A 87 4.12 5.38 -14.02
CA GLY A 87 5.06 6.48 -14.19
C GLY A 87 4.37 7.84 -14.40
N PRO A 88 4.97 8.93 -13.92
CA PRO A 88 4.37 10.26 -14.05
C PRO A 88 4.17 10.69 -15.51
N GLU A 89 5.03 10.23 -16.40
CA GLU A 89 4.95 10.48 -17.85
C GLU A 89 3.69 9.91 -18.51
N ILE A 90 3.07 8.92 -17.89
CA ILE A 90 1.81 8.31 -18.34
C ILE A 90 0.64 8.88 -17.51
N TYR A 91 0.82 8.98 -16.20
CA TYR A 91 -0.28 9.24 -15.29
C TYR A 91 -0.71 10.72 -15.29
N ILE A 92 0.26 11.65 -15.39
CA ILE A 92 -0.04 13.09 -15.41
C ILE A 92 -0.85 13.46 -16.67
N PRO A 93 -0.45 13.10 -17.91
CA PRO A 93 -1.26 13.36 -19.09
C PRO A 93 -2.63 12.70 -19.04
N PHE A 94 -2.75 11.52 -18.44
CA PHE A 94 -4.03 10.85 -18.26
C PHE A 94 -5.01 11.70 -17.43
N ILE A 95 -4.56 12.28 -16.31
CA ILE A 95 -5.39 13.13 -15.46
C ILE A 95 -5.77 14.42 -16.18
N VAL A 96 -4.79 15.12 -16.77
CA VAL A 96 -5.03 16.35 -17.54
C VAL A 96 -6.07 16.10 -18.63
N GLY A 97 -5.92 15.03 -19.42
CA GLY A 97 -6.85 14.66 -20.47
C GLY A 97 -8.27 14.36 -19.99
N HIS A 98 -8.44 13.91 -18.72
CA HIS A 98 -9.78 13.75 -18.14
C HIS A 98 -10.47 15.07 -17.85
N PHE A 99 -9.74 16.08 -17.39
CA PHE A 99 -10.27 17.44 -17.22
C PHE A 99 -10.65 18.06 -18.56
N GLU A 100 -9.75 18.00 -19.55
CA GLU A 100 -9.98 18.57 -20.88
C GLU A 100 -11.19 17.96 -21.59
N LYS A 101 -11.39 16.63 -21.53
CA LYS A 101 -12.54 15.93 -22.11
C LYS A 101 -13.90 16.43 -21.60
N ARG A 102 -13.92 17.11 -20.48
CA ARG A 102 -15.11 17.67 -19.82
C ARG A 102 -15.07 19.19 -19.75
N ASN A 103 -14.36 19.82 -20.69
CA ASN A 103 -14.24 21.28 -20.77
C ASN A 103 -13.79 21.94 -19.44
N ARG A 104 -12.82 21.30 -18.75
CA ARG A 104 -12.15 21.85 -17.57
C ARG A 104 -10.66 21.89 -17.84
N ARG A 105 -9.93 22.70 -17.11
CA ARG A 105 -8.47 22.78 -17.22
C ARG A 105 -7.82 22.47 -15.89
N ILE A 106 -6.62 21.96 -15.93
CA ILE A 106 -5.76 21.78 -14.73
C ILE A 106 -4.30 21.95 -15.14
N ALA A 107 -3.53 22.68 -14.35
CA ALA A 107 -2.11 22.84 -14.60
C ALA A 107 -1.35 21.51 -14.40
N THR A 108 -0.62 21.08 -15.41
CA THR A 108 0.23 19.87 -15.37
C THR A 108 1.17 19.84 -14.16
N GLU A 109 1.71 21.01 -13.79
CA GLU A 109 2.56 21.17 -12.60
C GLU A 109 1.82 20.80 -11.31
N ASN A 110 0.56 21.20 -11.15
CA ASN A 110 -0.22 20.88 -9.98
C ASN A 110 -0.54 19.38 -9.89
N VAL A 111 -0.76 18.73 -11.02
CA VAL A 111 -0.91 17.26 -11.09
C VAL A 111 0.39 16.59 -10.66
N GLY A 112 1.53 17.09 -11.13
CA GLY A 112 2.85 16.60 -10.74
C GLY A 112 3.12 16.71 -9.24
N LYS A 113 2.77 17.84 -8.62
CA LYS A 113 2.90 18.04 -7.16
C LYS A 113 2.10 17.00 -6.36
N VAL A 114 0.87 16.69 -6.77
CA VAL A 114 0.05 15.66 -6.12
C VAL A 114 0.63 14.26 -6.35
N TYR A 115 1.12 14.00 -7.57
CA TYR A 115 1.79 12.74 -7.88
C TYR A 115 3.01 12.51 -6.96
N ASP A 116 3.86 13.52 -6.80
CA ASP A 116 5.05 13.45 -5.94
C ASP A 116 4.68 13.34 -4.46
N LEU A 117 3.65 14.06 -4.01
CA LEU A 117 3.14 13.99 -2.64
C LEU A 117 2.74 12.56 -2.25
N PHE A 118 1.98 11.90 -3.12
CA PHE A 118 1.52 10.51 -2.90
C PHE A 118 2.45 9.45 -3.50
N LYS A 119 3.60 9.85 -4.08
CA LYS A 119 4.59 8.94 -4.69
C LYS A 119 3.99 7.94 -5.68
N GLY A 120 3.06 8.40 -6.49
CA GLY A 120 2.40 7.59 -7.51
C GLY A 120 1.31 6.65 -6.96
N HIS A 121 0.90 6.77 -5.69
CA HIS A 121 -0.16 5.93 -5.11
C HIS A 121 -1.51 6.24 -5.76
N THR A 122 -1.96 5.34 -6.65
CA THR A 122 -3.09 5.56 -7.55
C THR A 122 -4.39 5.91 -6.83
N TYR A 123 -4.70 5.24 -5.71
CA TYR A 123 -5.93 5.50 -4.95
C TYR A 123 -6.03 6.95 -4.47
N TYR A 124 -4.97 7.47 -3.84
CA TYR A 124 -4.99 8.84 -3.31
C TYR A 124 -4.99 9.89 -4.41
N ILE A 125 -4.23 9.65 -5.48
CA ILE A 125 -4.19 10.56 -6.63
C ILE A 125 -5.56 10.61 -7.31
N GLN A 126 -6.17 9.46 -7.61
CA GLN A 126 -7.49 9.40 -8.21
C GLN A 126 -8.55 10.03 -7.34
N LYS A 127 -8.56 9.75 -6.03
CA LYS A 127 -9.53 10.33 -5.11
C LYS A 127 -9.40 11.84 -5.03
N THR A 128 -8.17 12.37 -4.93
CA THR A 128 -7.90 13.81 -4.94
C THR A 128 -8.45 14.47 -6.20
N PHE A 129 -8.10 13.95 -7.37
CA PHE A 129 -8.52 14.56 -8.62
C PHE A 129 -9.98 14.31 -8.98
N ASN A 130 -10.60 13.24 -8.49
CA ASN A 130 -12.03 13.03 -8.63
C ASN A 130 -12.82 14.09 -7.86
N GLU A 131 -12.43 14.40 -6.63
CA GLU A 131 -13.04 15.46 -5.81
C GLU A 131 -12.76 16.84 -6.40
N ALA A 132 -11.49 17.15 -6.69
CA ALA A 132 -11.12 18.42 -7.30
C ALA A 132 -11.80 18.64 -8.66
N PHE A 133 -12.00 17.59 -9.45
CA PHE A 133 -12.76 17.67 -10.71
C PHE A 133 -14.23 17.99 -10.46
N ALA A 134 -14.87 17.38 -9.46
CA ALA A 134 -16.27 17.64 -9.13
C ALA A 134 -16.48 19.10 -8.68
N ASP A 135 -15.52 19.65 -7.94
CA ASP A 135 -15.56 21.00 -7.42
C ASP A 135 -15.08 22.07 -8.41
N THR A 136 -14.58 21.68 -9.58
CA THR A 136 -14.17 22.62 -10.62
C THR A 136 -15.34 22.82 -11.61
N PRO A 137 -15.89 24.04 -11.77
CA PRO A 137 -16.94 24.29 -12.75
C PRO A 137 -16.50 24.04 -14.19
N GLU A 138 -17.46 23.72 -15.06
CA GLU A 138 -17.19 23.56 -16.49
C GLU A 138 -16.73 24.88 -17.10
N GLY A 139 -15.72 24.85 -17.95
CA GLY A 139 -15.09 26.02 -18.54
C GLY A 139 -13.97 26.63 -17.68
N GLU A 140 -13.81 26.22 -16.43
CA GLU A 140 -12.86 26.79 -15.50
C GLU A 140 -11.57 25.96 -15.34
N GLU A 141 -10.61 26.53 -14.64
CA GLU A 141 -9.35 25.89 -14.28
C GLU A 141 -9.38 25.45 -12.81
N CYS A 142 -9.04 24.19 -12.58
CA CYS A 142 -8.85 23.65 -11.23
C CYS A 142 -7.69 24.33 -10.53
N SER A 143 -8.00 25.11 -9.49
CA SER A 143 -7.01 25.83 -8.71
C SER A 143 -6.22 24.92 -7.76
N LEU A 144 -5.06 25.38 -7.33
CA LEU A 144 -4.29 24.68 -6.29
C LEU A 144 -5.07 24.65 -4.96
N GLU A 145 -5.90 25.63 -4.68
CA GLU A 145 -6.76 25.69 -3.49
C GLU A 145 -7.83 24.59 -3.53
N THR A 146 -8.46 24.38 -4.69
CA THR A 146 -9.43 23.28 -4.89
C THR A 146 -8.76 21.90 -4.63
N ILE A 147 -7.55 21.72 -5.15
CA ILE A 147 -6.78 20.48 -4.93
C ILE A 147 -6.44 20.29 -3.44
N ARG A 148 -6.02 21.37 -2.76
CA ARG A 148 -5.71 21.32 -1.32
C ARG A 148 -6.96 20.98 -0.50
N ALA A 149 -8.08 21.59 -0.81
CA ALA A 149 -9.35 21.30 -0.15
C ALA A 149 -9.72 19.80 -0.30
N ALA A 150 -9.59 19.23 -1.49
CA ALA A 150 -9.83 17.81 -1.73
C ALA A 150 -8.91 16.91 -0.86
N ILE A 151 -7.64 17.26 -0.71
CA ILE A 151 -6.70 16.53 0.16
C ILE A 151 -7.09 16.69 1.64
N ASP A 152 -7.39 17.90 2.10
CA ASP A 152 -7.77 18.17 3.49
C ASP A 152 -9.07 17.42 3.85
N ASN A 153 -10.06 17.39 2.96
CA ASN A 153 -11.30 16.62 3.12
C ASN A 153 -11.01 15.12 3.22
N MET A 154 -10.12 14.62 2.38
CA MET A 154 -9.72 13.21 2.42
C MET A 154 -9.03 12.85 3.74
N VAL A 155 -8.16 13.72 4.27
CA VAL A 155 -7.53 13.53 5.58
C VAL A 155 -8.58 13.57 6.69
N ALA A 156 -9.46 14.55 6.68
CA ALA A 156 -10.50 14.72 7.70
C ALA A 156 -11.49 13.53 7.73
N SER A 157 -11.89 13.02 6.57
CA SER A 157 -12.82 11.88 6.48
C SER A 157 -12.22 10.56 6.99
N ASN A 158 -10.89 10.46 7.12
CA ASN A 158 -10.21 9.30 7.67
C ASN A 158 -9.81 9.44 9.16
N ASP A 159 -10.16 10.55 9.84
CA ASP A 159 -9.74 10.83 11.22
C ASP A 159 -10.07 9.69 12.20
N THR A 160 -11.30 9.18 12.16
CA THR A 160 -11.72 8.08 13.05
C THR A 160 -10.90 6.81 12.82
N ILE A 161 -10.66 6.44 11.55
CA ILE A 161 -9.89 5.25 11.19
C ILE A 161 -8.43 5.41 11.66
N PHE A 162 -7.85 6.56 11.43
CA PHE A 162 -6.46 6.81 11.81
C PHE A 162 -6.26 6.86 13.33
N ARG A 163 -7.22 7.39 14.08
CA ARG A 163 -7.22 7.32 15.56
C ARG A 163 -7.30 5.88 16.05
N GLU A 164 -8.12 5.05 15.45
CA GLU A 164 -8.24 3.64 15.78
C GLU A 164 -6.92 2.90 15.51
N ILE A 165 -6.34 3.07 14.32
CA ILE A 165 -5.02 2.50 14.00
C ILE A 165 -3.98 2.91 15.04
N LEU A 166 -3.91 4.21 15.34
CA LEU A 166 -2.95 4.75 16.28
C LEU A 166 -3.16 4.23 17.71
N SER A 167 -4.42 4.05 18.15
CA SER A 167 -4.75 3.54 19.48
C SER A 167 -4.21 2.12 19.71
N ASN A 168 -4.13 1.32 18.65
CA ASN A 168 -3.64 -0.06 18.68
C ASN A 168 -2.11 -0.18 18.58
N ILE A 169 -1.39 0.95 18.53
CA ILE A 169 0.08 0.98 18.46
C ILE A 169 0.63 1.29 19.86
N PRO A 170 1.52 0.44 20.43
CA PRO A 170 2.18 0.71 21.70
C PRO A 170 3.02 2.00 21.69
N GLU A 171 3.15 2.67 22.83
CA GLU A 171 3.74 4.02 22.93
C GLU A 171 5.15 4.12 22.31
N LYS A 172 6.03 3.15 22.57
CA LYS A 172 7.39 3.15 22.00
C LYS A 172 7.40 2.98 20.46
N GLN A 173 6.39 2.35 19.90
CA GLN A 173 6.22 2.27 18.45
C GLN A 173 5.66 3.58 17.89
N LYS A 174 4.74 4.25 18.62
CA LYS A 174 4.23 5.58 18.25
C LYS A 174 5.34 6.62 18.21
N GLU A 175 6.21 6.66 19.23
CA GLU A 175 7.36 7.57 19.27
C GLU A 175 8.20 7.46 17.99
N LEU A 176 8.53 6.25 17.56
CA LEU A 176 9.28 6.03 16.32
C LEU A 176 8.46 6.37 15.07
N LEU A 177 7.18 6.00 15.05
CA LEU A 177 6.28 6.27 13.93
C LEU A 177 6.14 7.79 13.70
N TYR A 178 5.99 8.58 14.76
CA TYR A 178 5.95 10.03 14.69
C TYR A 178 7.27 10.62 14.16
N ALA A 179 8.40 10.09 14.64
CA ALA A 179 9.72 10.52 14.16
C ALA A 179 9.87 10.31 12.64
N ILE A 180 9.45 9.15 12.15
CA ILE A 180 9.49 8.83 10.73
C ILE A 180 8.49 9.70 9.93
N ALA A 181 7.26 9.90 10.44
CA ALA A 181 6.26 10.72 9.80
C ALA A 181 6.71 12.19 9.68
N LYS A 182 7.35 12.72 10.72
CA LYS A 182 7.90 14.08 10.75
C LYS A 182 8.99 14.29 9.71
N ASP A 183 9.94 13.37 9.59
CA ASP A 183 11.01 13.45 8.59
C ASP A 183 10.47 13.15 7.17
N GLY A 184 9.35 12.44 7.05
CA GLY A 184 8.77 11.96 5.80
C GLY A 184 9.52 10.74 5.24
N GLU A 185 10.84 10.82 5.16
CA GLU A 185 11.77 9.74 4.85
C GLU A 185 12.91 9.78 5.88
N ALA A 186 13.13 8.68 6.56
CA ALA A 186 14.11 8.57 7.62
C ALA A 186 15.16 7.49 7.31
N SER A 187 16.42 7.84 7.39
CA SER A 187 17.53 6.90 7.30
C SER A 187 18.29 6.85 8.61
N ARG A 188 19.07 5.76 8.83
CA ARG A 188 19.89 5.59 10.04
C ARG A 188 19.11 5.81 11.34
N ILE A 189 17.88 5.36 11.41
CA ILE A 189 16.94 5.60 12.52
C ILE A 189 17.45 5.12 13.89
N THR A 190 18.48 4.25 13.93
CA THR A 190 19.15 3.78 15.17
C THR A 190 20.39 4.61 15.52
N SER A 191 20.74 5.64 14.75
CA SER A 191 21.89 6.50 15.04
C SER A 191 21.64 7.38 16.27
N ALA A 192 22.72 7.72 16.98
CA ALA A 192 22.65 8.63 18.13
C ALA A 192 22.06 10.00 17.74
N GLU A 193 22.35 10.47 16.53
CA GLU A 193 21.82 11.72 16.00
C GLU A 193 20.29 11.68 15.83
N PHE A 194 19.74 10.63 15.17
CA PHE A 194 18.31 10.48 14.98
C PHE A 194 17.58 10.34 16.33
N ILE A 195 18.10 9.49 17.22
CA ILE A 195 17.55 9.26 18.56
C ILE A 195 17.50 10.57 19.36
N LYS A 196 18.57 11.36 19.35
CA LYS A 196 18.61 12.64 20.04
C LYS A 196 17.65 13.67 19.43
N ARG A 197 17.62 13.79 18.09
CA ARG A 197 16.75 14.73 17.36
C ARG A 197 15.27 14.50 17.65
N HIS A 198 14.86 13.25 17.77
CA HIS A 198 13.48 12.86 18.02
C HIS A 198 13.17 12.48 19.47
N SER A 199 14.12 12.69 20.40
CA SER A 199 13.97 12.36 21.82
C SER A 199 13.56 10.91 22.08
N LEU A 200 14.06 9.98 21.28
CA LEU A 200 13.78 8.55 21.43
C LEU A 200 14.62 7.94 22.55
N THR A 201 14.20 6.79 23.08
CA THR A 201 14.81 6.21 24.31
C THR A 201 16.20 5.64 24.06
N SER A 202 16.37 4.74 23.08
CA SER A 202 17.65 4.05 22.80
C SER A 202 17.62 3.37 21.42
N ALA A 203 18.80 3.02 20.91
CA ALA A 203 18.92 2.29 19.64
C ALA A 203 18.23 0.92 19.69
N SER A 204 18.31 0.20 20.79
CA SER A 204 17.65 -1.11 20.95
C SER A 204 16.12 -0.99 20.99
N SER A 205 15.59 0.04 21.65
CA SER A 205 14.15 0.34 21.67
C SER A 205 13.66 0.68 20.25
N VAL A 206 14.40 1.52 19.52
CA VAL A 206 14.09 1.89 18.12
C VAL A 206 14.09 0.65 17.21
N GLN A 207 15.10 -0.21 17.34
CA GLN A 207 15.20 -1.43 16.54
C GLN A 207 14.04 -2.40 16.79
N SER A 208 13.63 -2.56 18.06
CA SER A 208 12.47 -3.39 18.42
C SER A 208 11.16 -2.80 17.87
N ALA A 209 10.98 -1.49 18.01
CA ALA A 209 9.80 -0.79 17.48
C ALA A 209 9.74 -0.87 15.95
N MET A 210 10.86 -0.63 15.26
CA MET A 210 10.99 -0.73 13.80
C MET A 210 10.55 -2.10 13.29
N LYS A 211 11.07 -3.18 13.90
CA LYS A 211 10.70 -4.54 13.49
C LYS A 211 9.19 -4.77 13.58
N LYS A 212 8.55 -4.32 14.65
CA LYS A 212 7.11 -4.48 14.86
C LYS A 212 6.26 -3.61 13.93
N LEU A 213 6.72 -2.42 13.59
CA LEU A 213 6.04 -1.55 12.62
C LEU A 213 6.15 -2.09 11.18
N LEU A 214 7.30 -2.69 10.82
CA LEU A 214 7.48 -3.38 9.53
C LEU A 214 6.61 -4.64 9.45
N GLU A 215 6.58 -5.48 10.50
CA GLU A 215 5.73 -6.68 10.57
C GLU A 215 4.22 -6.37 10.39
N LYS A 216 3.80 -5.16 10.76
CA LYS A 216 2.41 -4.67 10.63
C LYS A 216 2.17 -3.85 9.36
N ASP A 217 3.14 -3.72 8.47
CA ASP A 217 3.11 -2.85 7.29
C ASP A 217 2.75 -1.38 7.57
N ILE A 218 2.96 -0.90 8.81
CA ILE A 218 2.71 0.51 9.20
C ILE A 218 3.81 1.42 8.63
N ILE A 219 5.04 0.94 8.60
CA ILE A 219 6.16 1.58 7.91
C ILE A 219 6.71 0.64 6.85
N THR A 220 7.31 1.22 5.82
CA THR A 220 8.03 0.49 4.77
C THR A 220 9.50 0.89 4.74
N GLU A 221 10.35 -0.05 4.30
CA GLU A 221 11.77 0.17 4.09
C GLU A 221 12.12 -0.05 2.63
N ILE A 222 12.72 0.94 2.00
CA ILE A 222 13.27 0.86 0.63
C ILE A 222 14.70 1.42 0.66
N ASN A 223 15.67 0.60 0.31
CA ASN A 223 17.09 1.00 0.28
C ASN A 223 17.58 1.61 1.62
N LYS A 224 17.17 1.05 2.75
CA LYS A 224 17.47 1.52 4.12
C LYS A 224 16.89 2.90 4.45
N VAL A 225 15.90 3.33 3.70
CA VAL A 225 15.07 4.52 3.96
C VAL A 225 13.71 4.06 4.43
N PHE A 226 13.29 4.53 5.60
CA PHE A 226 12.01 4.23 6.23
C PHE A 226 11.02 5.34 5.96
N SER A 227 9.79 4.98 5.69
CA SER A 227 8.67 5.94 5.58
C SER A 227 7.39 5.29 6.07
N VAL A 228 6.41 6.11 6.48
CA VAL A 228 5.07 5.61 6.79
C VAL A 228 4.46 5.07 5.50
N THR A 229 3.92 3.84 5.57
CA THR A 229 3.37 3.15 4.40
C THR A 229 2.21 3.93 3.80
N ASP A 230 1.24 4.30 4.63
CA ASP A 230 0.11 5.14 4.23
C ASP A 230 0.48 6.64 4.31
N LYS A 231 0.59 7.27 3.16
CA LYS A 231 0.96 8.70 3.05
C LYS A 231 -0.10 9.63 3.65
N LEU A 232 -1.38 9.27 3.53
CA LEU A 232 -2.46 10.04 4.13
C LEU A 232 -2.42 9.97 5.67
N PHE A 233 -2.12 8.80 6.21
CA PHE A 233 -1.90 8.62 7.65
C PHE A 233 -0.71 9.45 8.15
N ALA A 234 0.40 9.48 7.40
CA ALA A 234 1.54 10.34 7.72
C ALA A 234 1.16 11.82 7.74
N MET A 235 0.38 12.28 6.75
CA MET A 235 -0.11 13.67 6.68
C MET A 235 -1.02 13.99 7.86
N TRP A 236 -1.96 13.10 8.20
CA TRP A 236 -2.84 13.26 9.34
C TRP A 236 -2.06 13.36 10.66
N MET A 237 -1.05 12.53 10.88
CA MET A 237 -0.19 12.62 12.07
C MET A 237 0.54 13.97 12.14
N ASN A 238 1.08 14.44 11.01
CA ASN A 238 1.76 15.74 10.96
C ASN A 238 0.81 16.92 11.24
N LEU A 239 -0.46 16.82 10.87
CA LEU A 239 -1.47 17.82 11.21
C LEU A 239 -1.80 17.83 12.72
N LEU A 240 -1.87 16.67 13.37
CA LEU A 240 -2.11 16.57 14.82
C LEU A 240 -0.96 17.16 15.64
N TYR A 241 0.28 17.02 15.21
CA TYR A 241 1.48 17.44 15.94
C TYR A 241 2.07 18.77 15.44
N GLY A 242 1.33 19.53 14.63
CA GLY A 242 1.62 20.94 14.36
C GLY A 242 2.60 21.25 13.22
N GLU A 243 2.96 20.29 12.40
CA GLU A 243 3.80 20.53 11.23
C GLU A 243 3.03 20.32 9.92
N ARG A 244 2.38 21.38 9.41
CA ARG A 244 1.85 21.38 8.04
C ARG A 244 3.01 21.37 7.05
N LYS A 245 3.31 20.24 6.42
CA LYS A 245 4.00 20.25 5.12
C LYS A 245 2.93 20.55 4.07
N THR A 246 2.86 21.81 3.67
CA THR A 246 1.99 22.29 2.57
C THR A 246 2.54 21.87 1.22
N LEU A 247 1.63 21.61 0.26
CA LEU A 247 1.92 21.52 -1.18
C LEU A 247 2.62 22.77 -1.71
#